data_4ac1f2e5f3d7f91d46466232450cf6de
#
_entry.id   4ac1f2e5f3d7f91d46466232450cf6de
#
_cell.length_a   1.000
_cell.length_b   1.000
_cell.length_c   1.000
_cell.angle_alpha   90.00
_cell.angle_beta   90.00
_cell.angle_gamma   90.00
#
_symmetry.space_group_name_H-M   'P 1'
#
loop_
_entity.id
_entity.type
_entity.pdbx_description
1 polymer ?
#
loop_
_entity_poly.entity_id
_entity_poly.type
_entity_poly.pdbx_seq_one_letter_code
_entity_poly.pdbx_strand_id
1 'polypeptide(L)'
;WSMQPHMRTELVSDALRMAWFRRRPQAGLILHSDRGSQYCSHDFQDLLKGYGMRSSMSRKGNCWDNSPTESLWGSLKRARILGQRFATRREAMDEVIDWLSFYNHSRLHSTLGYVSPMQFERDWYAAQNQRVA
;
A
#
# COMPACT_ATOMS: atom_id res chain seq x y z
N TRP A 1 0.75 1.43 -6.01
CA TRP A 1 -0.28 2.47 -6.06
C TRP A 1 -0.93 2.57 -7.43
N SER A 2 -2.13 3.10 -7.48
CA SER A 2 -2.82 3.46 -8.72
C SER A 2 -3.64 4.74 -8.50
N MET A 3 -3.76 5.57 -9.51
CA MET A 3 -4.59 6.77 -9.51
C MET A 3 -5.41 6.82 -10.79
N GLN A 4 -6.72 6.80 -10.64
CA GLN A 4 -7.69 6.78 -11.75
C GLN A 4 -8.73 7.89 -11.56
N PRO A 5 -9.39 8.34 -12.62
CA PRO A 5 -10.45 9.34 -12.52
C PRO A 5 -11.76 8.80 -11.93
N HIS A 6 -11.80 7.51 -11.62
CA HIS A 6 -12.97 6.79 -11.10
C HIS A 6 -12.55 5.80 -10.02
N MET A 7 -13.50 5.35 -9.21
CA MET A 7 -13.31 4.38 -8.13
C MET A 7 -13.87 2.99 -8.51
N ARG A 8 -13.52 2.48 -9.69
CA ARG A 8 -13.92 1.14 -10.14
C ARG A 8 -12.89 0.09 -9.71
N THR A 9 -13.21 -1.18 -9.96
CA THR A 9 -12.35 -2.33 -9.61
C THR A 9 -10.96 -2.24 -10.24
N GLU A 10 -10.84 -1.64 -11.42
CA GLU A 10 -9.55 -1.45 -12.11
C GLU A 10 -8.55 -0.67 -11.26
N LEU A 11 -9.02 0.33 -10.48
CA LEU A 11 -8.16 1.12 -9.60
C LEU A 11 -7.37 0.24 -8.63
N VAL A 12 -8.07 -0.67 -7.93
CA VAL A 12 -7.45 -1.55 -6.93
C VAL A 12 -6.68 -2.70 -7.59
N SER A 13 -7.16 -3.18 -8.74
CA SER A 13 -6.50 -4.24 -9.51
C SER A 13 -5.15 -3.78 -10.07
N ASP A 14 -5.06 -2.55 -10.57
CA ASP A 14 -3.81 -2.00 -11.09
C ASP A 14 -2.79 -1.76 -9.98
N ALA A 15 -3.24 -1.28 -8.81
CA ALA A 15 -2.38 -1.16 -7.64
C ALA A 15 -1.83 -2.53 -7.18
N LEU A 16 -2.69 -3.57 -7.17
CA LEU A 16 -2.30 -4.94 -6.84
C LEU A 16 -1.31 -5.50 -7.85
N ARG A 17 -1.57 -5.35 -9.16
CA ARG A 17 -0.64 -5.78 -10.22
C ARG A 17 0.73 -5.14 -10.04
N MET A 18 0.79 -3.83 -9.86
CA MET A 18 2.05 -3.12 -9.62
C MET A 18 2.79 -3.68 -8.39
N ALA A 19 2.09 -3.87 -7.28
CA ALA A 19 2.69 -4.41 -6.05
C ALA A 19 3.23 -5.81 -6.27
N TRP A 20 2.46 -6.69 -6.90
CA TRP A 20 2.84 -8.07 -7.17
C TRP A 20 4.07 -8.16 -8.09
N PHE A 21 4.08 -7.42 -9.19
CA PHE A 21 5.22 -7.42 -10.13
C PHE A 21 6.51 -6.89 -9.50
N ARG A 22 6.40 -5.92 -8.59
CA ARG A 22 7.58 -5.36 -7.90
C ARG A 22 8.11 -6.27 -6.80
N ARG A 23 7.25 -6.96 -6.07
CA ARG A 23 7.62 -7.69 -4.85
C ARG A 23 7.74 -9.18 -5.06
N ARG A 24 7.07 -9.73 -6.06
CA ARG A 24 7.05 -11.17 -6.35
C ARG A 24 6.90 -12.02 -5.08
N PRO A 25 5.87 -11.78 -4.25
CA PRO A 25 5.73 -12.45 -2.98
C PRO A 25 5.51 -13.95 -3.19
N GLN A 26 5.88 -14.74 -2.18
CA GLN A 26 5.56 -16.16 -2.15
C GLN A 26 4.04 -16.36 -2.07
N ALA A 27 3.57 -17.50 -2.60
CA ALA A 27 2.17 -17.88 -2.49
C ALA A 27 1.74 -17.99 -1.02
N GLY A 28 0.48 -17.63 -0.77
CA GLY A 28 -0.08 -17.60 0.58
C GLY A 28 0.00 -16.25 1.28
N LEU A 29 0.64 -15.23 0.67
CA LEU A 29 0.64 -13.88 1.23
C LEU A 29 -0.81 -13.41 1.42
N ILE A 30 -1.10 -12.81 2.57
CA ILE A 30 -2.42 -12.26 2.90
C ILE A 30 -2.49 -10.81 2.40
N LEU A 31 -3.52 -10.52 1.59
CA LEU A 31 -3.93 -9.15 1.30
C LEU A 31 -5.13 -8.81 2.20
N HIS A 32 -4.96 -7.83 3.07
CA HIS A 32 -6.03 -7.33 3.92
C HIS A 32 -6.63 -6.05 3.34
N SER A 33 -7.97 -5.97 3.33
CA SER A 33 -8.72 -4.79 2.87
C SER A 33 -9.97 -4.55 3.71
N ASP A 34 -10.62 -3.41 3.51
CA ASP A 34 -12.00 -3.24 3.91
C ASP A 34 -12.95 -4.04 2.99
N ARG A 35 -14.26 -3.89 3.23
CA ARG A 35 -15.30 -4.50 2.37
C ARG A 35 -15.81 -3.56 1.29
N GLY A 36 -14.96 -2.69 0.77
CA GLY A 36 -15.30 -1.89 -0.40
C GLY A 36 -15.72 -2.77 -1.58
N SER A 37 -16.70 -2.31 -2.36
CA SER A 37 -17.24 -3.08 -3.50
C SER A 37 -16.17 -3.49 -4.50
N GLN A 38 -15.12 -2.68 -4.65
CA GLN A 38 -13.99 -2.94 -5.53
C GLN A 38 -13.22 -4.20 -5.09
N TYR A 39 -12.95 -4.32 -3.78
CA TYR A 39 -12.24 -5.47 -3.21
C TYR A 39 -13.10 -6.73 -3.15
N CYS A 40 -14.43 -6.57 -3.03
CA CYS A 40 -15.39 -7.67 -3.03
C CYS A 40 -15.74 -8.17 -4.44
N SER A 41 -15.32 -7.48 -5.51
CA SER A 41 -15.65 -7.88 -6.88
C SER A 41 -15.04 -9.22 -7.25
N HIS A 42 -15.74 -10.00 -8.08
CA HIS A 42 -15.25 -11.29 -8.58
C HIS A 42 -13.89 -11.12 -9.28
N ASP A 43 -13.77 -10.12 -10.15
CA ASP A 43 -12.54 -9.86 -10.91
C ASP A 43 -11.32 -9.63 -10.00
N PHE A 44 -11.49 -8.88 -8.90
CA PHE A 44 -10.41 -8.64 -7.95
C PHE A 44 -10.06 -9.92 -7.16
N GLN A 45 -11.06 -10.68 -6.73
CA GLN A 45 -10.84 -11.93 -6.00
C GLN A 45 -10.18 -13.00 -6.89
N ASP A 46 -10.55 -13.08 -8.16
CA ASP A 46 -9.93 -14.00 -9.11
C ASP A 46 -8.47 -13.58 -9.43
N LEU A 47 -8.20 -12.28 -9.51
CA LEU A 47 -6.84 -11.78 -9.64
C LEU A 47 -5.96 -12.17 -8.43
N LEU A 48 -6.49 -12.04 -7.20
CA LEU A 48 -5.80 -12.48 -5.99
C LEU A 48 -5.47 -13.96 -6.01
N LYS A 49 -6.46 -14.81 -6.38
CA LYS A 49 -6.26 -16.25 -6.53
C LYS A 49 -5.21 -16.58 -7.58
N GLY A 50 -5.23 -15.88 -8.73
CA GLY A 50 -4.26 -16.06 -9.80
C GLY A 50 -2.82 -15.75 -9.38
N TYR A 51 -2.66 -14.85 -8.39
CA TYR A 51 -1.37 -14.53 -7.78
C TYR A 51 -1.02 -15.42 -6.57
N GLY A 52 -1.82 -16.41 -6.26
CA GLY A 52 -1.64 -17.28 -5.10
C GLY A 52 -1.79 -16.58 -3.75
N MET A 53 -2.46 -15.42 -3.72
CA MET A 53 -2.67 -14.63 -2.51
C MET A 53 -3.96 -15.02 -1.79
N ARG A 54 -4.01 -14.75 -0.49
CA ARG A 54 -5.18 -14.99 0.36
C ARG A 54 -5.87 -13.66 0.67
N SER A 55 -7.17 -13.59 0.44
CA SER A 55 -7.99 -12.43 0.83
C SER A 55 -8.32 -12.49 2.32
N SER A 56 -8.17 -11.35 3.00
CA SER A 56 -8.66 -11.09 4.34
C SER A 56 -9.40 -9.76 4.34
N MET A 57 -10.60 -9.72 4.91
CA MET A 57 -11.42 -8.51 4.93
C MET A 57 -11.81 -8.15 6.35
N SER A 58 -11.72 -6.86 6.68
CA SER A 58 -12.21 -6.32 7.96
C SER A 58 -13.71 -6.62 8.15
N ARG A 59 -14.16 -6.61 9.39
CA ARG A 59 -15.60 -6.68 9.70
C ARG A 59 -16.29 -5.42 9.20
N LYS A 60 -17.55 -5.56 8.79
CA LYS A 60 -18.37 -4.40 8.39
C LYS A 60 -18.45 -3.41 9.57
N GLY A 61 -18.04 -2.16 9.32
CA GLY A 61 -18.07 -1.09 10.31
C GLY A 61 -16.92 -1.11 11.34
N ASN A 62 -15.93 -2.00 11.22
CA ASN A 62 -14.76 -2.00 12.08
C ASN A 62 -13.58 -1.28 11.40
N CYS A 63 -13.33 -0.03 11.84
CA CYS A 63 -12.22 0.78 11.32
C CYS A 63 -10.84 0.41 11.91
N TRP A 64 -10.79 -0.28 13.05
CA TRP A 64 -9.54 -0.61 13.73
C TRP A 64 -8.63 -1.51 12.89
N ASP A 65 -9.22 -2.41 12.11
CA ASP A 65 -8.49 -3.36 11.27
C ASP A 65 -7.73 -2.67 10.12
N ASN A 66 -8.12 -1.43 9.74
CA ASN A 66 -7.52 -0.65 8.65
C ASN A 66 -6.67 0.53 9.14
N SER A 67 -6.50 0.68 10.44
CA SER A 67 -5.82 1.82 11.07
C SER A 67 -4.43 2.15 10.49
N PRO A 68 -3.55 1.20 10.15
CA PRO A 68 -2.26 1.51 9.54
C PRO A 68 -2.41 2.20 8.18
N THR A 69 -3.34 1.73 7.33
CA THR A 69 -3.62 2.30 6.02
C THR A 69 -4.25 3.69 6.14
N GLU A 70 -5.18 3.88 7.06
CA GLU A 70 -5.78 5.18 7.36
C GLU A 70 -4.74 6.19 7.86
N SER A 71 -3.82 5.76 8.71
CA SER A 71 -2.71 6.59 9.20
C SER A 71 -1.77 7.02 8.07
N LEU A 72 -1.44 6.12 7.14
CA LEU A 72 -0.65 6.42 5.95
C LEU A 72 -1.32 7.53 5.12
N TRP A 73 -2.57 7.31 4.72
CA TRP A 73 -3.31 8.27 3.89
C TRP A 73 -3.61 9.57 4.62
N GLY A 74 -3.88 9.52 5.92
CA GLY A 74 -4.01 10.72 6.76
C GLY A 74 -2.74 11.56 6.79
N SER A 75 -1.59 10.92 6.84
CA SER A 75 -0.28 11.58 6.80
C SER A 75 -0.02 12.22 5.43
N LEU A 76 -0.28 11.52 4.33
CA LEU A 76 -0.18 12.08 2.98
C LEU A 76 -1.09 13.31 2.82
N LYS A 77 -2.35 13.16 3.18
CA LYS A 77 -3.33 14.26 3.06
C LYS A 77 -2.86 15.50 3.79
N ARG A 78 -2.45 15.38 5.05
CA ARG A 78 -1.97 16.52 5.86
C ARG A 78 -0.68 17.13 5.34
N ALA A 79 0.24 16.29 4.86
CA ALA A 79 1.56 16.75 4.44
C ALA A 79 1.58 17.42 3.08
N ARG A 80 0.71 16.98 2.14
CA ARG A 80 0.87 17.32 0.72
C ARG A 80 -0.41 17.67 -0.04
N ILE A 81 -1.61 17.38 0.50
CA ILE A 81 -2.85 17.51 -0.25
C ILE A 81 -3.77 18.59 0.34
N LEU A 82 -3.93 18.63 1.67
CA LEU A 82 -4.83 19.58 2.30
C LEU A 82 -4.38 21.03 2.05
N GLY A 83 -5.31 21.83 1.54
CA GLY A 83 -5.06 23.25 1.21
C GLY A 83 -4.33 23.47 -0.11
N GLN A 84 -3.95 22.42 -0.82
CA GLN A 84 -3.31 22.54 -2.13
C GLN A 84 -4.34 22.55 -3.27
N ARG A 85 -4.00 23.30 -4.32
CA ARG A 85 -4.74 23.28 -5.60
C ARG A 85 -3.77 22.87 -6.69
N PHE A 86 -4.04 21.74 -7.33
CA PHE A 86 -3.24 21.25 -8.44
C PHE A 86 -3.85 21.73 -9.76
N ALA A 87 -3.05 22.28 -10.64
CA ALA A 87 -3.48 22.71 -11.96
C ALA A 87 -3.85 21.53 -12.86
N THR A 88 -3.18 20.38 -12.66
CA THR A 88 -3.38 19.18 -13.44
C THR A 88 -3.39 17.93 -12.56
N ARG A 89 -3.99 16.84 -13.07
CA ARG A 89 -3.87 15.52 -12.43
C ARG A 89 -2.43 15.04 -12.37
N ARG A 90 -1.64 15.35 -13.37
CA ARG A 90 -0.24 14.96 -13.43
C ARG A 90 0.53 15.55 -12.26
N GLU A 91 0.36 16.81 -11.99
CA GLU A 91 0.97 17.48 -10.84
C GLU A 91 0.59 16.82 -9.52
N ALA A 92 -0.70 16.51 -9.33
CA ALA A 92 -1.16 15.77 -8.14
C ALA A 92 -0.54 14.37 -8.04
N MET A 93 -0.38 13.68 -9.17
CA MET A 93 0.27 12.37 -9.20
C MET A 93 1.74 12.45 -8.82
N ASP A 94 2.47 13.40 -9.37
CA ASP A 94 3.90 13.60 -9.10
C ASP A 94 4.12 13.92 -7.62
N GLU A 95 3.26 14.75 -7.00
CA GLU A 95 3.31 15.05 -5.57
C GLU A 95 3.08 13.80 -4.69
N VAL A 96 2.14 12.95 -5.05
CA VAL A 96 1.90 11.68 -4.33
C VAL A 96 3.08 10.73 -4.48
N ILE A 97 3.66 10.61 -5.66
CA ILE A 97 4.83 9.76 -5.93
C ILE A 97 6.03 10.22 -5.10
N ASP A 98 6.30 11.52 -5.10
CA ASP A 98 7.37 12.14 -4.31
C ASP A 98 7.18 11.86 -2.82
N TRP A 99 5.95 12.04 -2.33
CA TRP A 99 5.67 11.78 -0.93
C TRP A 99 5.82 10.28 -0.57
N LEU A 100 5.39 9.36 -1.43
CA LEU A 100 5.58 7.93 -1.22
C LEU A 100 7.06 7.55 -1.22
N SER A 101 7.85 8.18 -2.08
CA SER A 101 9.30 8.01 -2.07
C SER A 101 9.92 8.49 -0.75
N PHE A 102 9.61 9.71 -0.32
CA PHE A 102 10.04 10.24 0.96
C PHE A 102 9.61 9.34 2.12
N TYR A 103 8.34 8.92 2.15
CA TYR A 103 7.81 8.04 3.19
C TYR A 103 8.59 6.75 3.36
N ASN A 104 8.90 6.11 2.24
CA ASN A 104 9.58 4.82 2.25
C ASN A 104 11.10 4.93 2.52
N HIS A 105 11.75 5.96 2.00
CA HIS A 105 13.21 6.05 2.03
C HIS A 105 13.75 6.92 3.17
N SER A 106 13.01 7.95 3.58
CA SER A 106 13.53 9.01 4.46
C SER A 106 12.74 9.20 5.75
N ARG A 107 11.41 8.95 5.74
CA ARG A 107 10.60 9.18 6.92
C ARG A 107 10.95 8.21 8.03
N LEU A 108 11.30 8.76 9.21
CA LEU A 108 11.58 7.97 10.41
C LEU A 108 10.30 7.53 11.10
N HIS A 109 10.24 6.28 11.55
CA HIS A 109 9.11 5.69 12.24
C HIS A 109 9.52 5.20 13.62
N SER A 110 8.90 5.73 14.67
CA SER A 110 9.20 5.34 16.05
C SER A 110 8.96 3.85 16.31
N THR A 111 7.92 3.28 15.71
CA THR A 111 7.60 1.84 15.80
C THR A 111 8.62 0.93 15.12
N LEU A 112 9.45 1.48 14.23
CA LEU A 112 10.52 0.77 13.55
C LEU A 112 11.91 1.09 14.13
N GLY A 113 11.98 1.70 15.32
CA GLY A 113 13.25 2.10 15.91
C GLY A 113 13.87 3.35 15.28
N TYR A 114 13.03 4.29 14.81
CA TYR A 114 13.45 5.54 14.16
C TYR A 114 14.27 5.32 12.88
N VAL A 115 13.96 4.30 12.14
CA VAL A 115 14.48 4.09 10.76
C VAL A 115 13.34 4.21 9.75
N SER A 116 13.69 4.36 8.47
CA SER A 116 12.72 4.37 7.38
C SER A 116 12.22 2.94 7.07
N PRO A 117 11.02 2.78 6.47
CA PRO A 117 10.53 1.47 6.05
C PRO A 117 11.51 0.68 5.18
N MET A 118 12.16 1.33 4.22
CA MET A 118 13.15 0.69 3.35
C MET A 118 14.42 0.29 4.11
N GLN A 119 14.85 1.08 5.10
CA GLN A 119 15.98 0.70 5.94
C GLN A 119 15.64 -0.49 6.81
N PHE A 120 14.47 -0.47 7.48
CA PHE A 120 13.99 -1.58 8.28
C PHE A 120 13.93 -2.89 7.49
N GLU A 121 13.40 -2.84 6.27
CA GLU A 121 13.32 -4.01 5.39
C GLU A 121 14.71 -4.54 5.00
N ARG A 122 15.66 -3.66 4.65
CA ARG A 122 17.04 -4.06 4.35
C ARG A 122 17.71 -4.77 5.54
N ASP A 123 17.57 -4.20 6.73
CA ASP A 123 18.17 -4.74 7.94
C ASP A 123 17.56 -6.10 8.29
N TRP A 124 16.24 -6.25 8.08
CA TRP A 124 15.56 -7.52 8.28
C TRP A 124 16.10 -8.62 7.34
N TYR A 125 16.24 -8.35 6.05
CA TYR A 125 16.79 -9.31 5.10
C TYR A 125 18.25 -9.63 5.39
N ALA A 126 19.06 -8.66 5.77
CA ALA A 126 20.45 -8.89 6.16
C ALA A 126 20.56 -9.84 7.37
N ALA A 127 19.71 -9.64 8.38
CA ALA A 127 19.65 -10.52 9.54
C ALA A 127 19.19 -11.95 9.22
N GLN A 128 18.28 -12.13 8.25
CA GLN A 128 17.86 -13.48 7.81
C GLN A 128 19.00 -14.21 7.11
N ASN A 129 19.74 -13.55 6.23
CA ASN A 129 20.86 -14.16 5.51
C ASN A 129 22.00 -14.60 6.46
N GLN A 130 22.22 -13.87 7.56
CA GLN A 130 23.22 -14.25 8.58
C GLN A 130 22.80 -15.46 9.41
N ARG A 131 21.51 -15.79 9.50
CA ARG A 131 21.01 -16.97 10.23
C ARG A 131 21.08 -18.27 9.43
N VAL A 132 21.26 -18.17 8.13
CA VAL A 132 21.31 -19.32 7.20
C VAL A 132 22.75 -19.69 6.82
N ALA A 133 23.73 -18.87 7.18
CA ALA A 133 25.15 -19.11 7.01
C ALA A 133 25.76 -19.72 8.27
#